data_580a3073bbdf9088235a46d723b4f45a
#
_entry.id   580a3073bbdf9088235a46d723b4f45a
#
_cell.length_a   1.000
_cell.length_b   1.000
_cell.length_c   1.000
_cell.angle_alpha   90.00
_cell.angle_beta   90.00
_cell.angle_gamma   90.00
#
_symmetry.space_group_name_H-M   'P 1'
#
loop_
_entity.id
_entity.type
_entity.pdbx_description
1 polymer ?
#
loop_
_entity_poly.entity_id
_entity_poly.type
_entity_poly.pdbx_seq_one_letter_code
_entity_poly.pdbx_strand_id
1 'polypeptide(L)'
;MRTIMDITTLLIMGLLSFGLGGCSNAQNKQEYSNVKEIGNVPKENVDSYVYKNEGRPVYYAKYGNRGCLFELRVNDILITEMTKSTNIGEALITINPTIFKSGKQTIEVHLSPIKGEEVISNAKPFRLEIGYYDSTEEVDESGEATWHTVFTLPDIEIPEKGLPYIDMRGEFEANVPYQYTYWDDCVDLRTIPDIEQKIVKEYEYVRKLIAQKNLA
;
A
#
# COMPACT_ATOMS: atom_id res chain seq x y z
N MET A 1 -15.60 27.51 -5.78
CA MET A 1 -15.61 26.20 -6.46
C MET A 1 -14.66 25.30 -5.70
N ARG A 2 -15.09 24.75 -4.55
CA ARG A 2 -14.32 23.84 -3.70
C ARG A 2 -14.66 22.41 -4.07
N THR A 3 -13.67 21.71 -4.39
CA THR A 3 -13.52 20.48 -5.14
C THR A 3 -14.17 19.27 -4.47
N ILE A 4 -15.00 18.58 -5.20
CA ILE A 4 -15.58 17.25 -4.93
C ILE A 4 -14.49 16.16 -4.70
N MET A 5 -13.21 16.51 -4.89
CA MET A 5 -12.08 15.59 -4.75
C MET A 5 -11.86 15.05 -3.32
N ASP A 6 -12.20 15.80 -2.27
CA ASP A 6 -11.90 15.40 -0.89
C ASP A 6 -12.76 14.23 -0.38
N ILE A 7 -13.99 14.12 -0.89
CA ILE A 7 -14.92 13.06 -0.46
C ILE A 7 -14.61 11.73 -1.14
N THR A 8 -14.09 11.77 -2.36
CA THR A 8 -13.78 10.57 -3.16
C THR A 8 -12.59 9.81 -2.58
N THR A 9 -11.55 10.53 -2.17
CA THR A 9 -10.34 9.93 -1.58
C THR A 9 -10.64 9.31 -0.21
N LEU A 10 -11.49 9.93 0.59
CA LEU A 10 -11.86 9.43 1.91
C LEU A 10 -12.72 8.16 1.84
N LEU A 11 -13.61 8.05 0.84
CA LEU A 11 -14.49 6.88 0.69
C LEU A 11 -13.74 5.65 0.17
N ILE A 12 -12.79 5.84 -0.74
CA ILE A 12 -11.95 4.75 -1.27
C ILE A 12 -11.03 4.19 -0.17
N MET A 13 -10.45 5.04 0.68
CA MET A 13 -9.67 4.58 1.84
C MET A 13 -10.54 3.87 2.89
N GLY A 14 -11.78 4.29 3.09
CA GLY A 14 -12.71 3.66 4.03
C GLY A 14 -13.13 2.25 3.62
N LEU A 15 -13.22 1.97 2.33
CA LEU A 15 -13.61 0.64 1.81
C LEU A 15 -12.47 -0.38 1.83
N LEU A 16 -11.21 0.06 1.77
CA LEU A 16 -10.03 -0.83 1.82
C LEU A 16 -9.64 -1.22 3.25
N SER A 17 -10.05 -0.46 4.28
CA SER A 17 -9.73 -0.75 5.68
C SER A 17 -10.69 -1.72 6.38
N PHE A 18 -11.82 -2.09 5.78
CA PHE A 18 -12.77 -3.04 6.36
C PHE A 18 -12.57 -4.51 5.97
N GLY A 19 -11.55 -4.83 5.18
CA GLY A 19 -11.30 -6.18 4.64
C GLY A 19 -10.45 -7.14 5.48
N LEU A 20 -9.89 -6.73 6.62
CA LEU A 20 -8.95 -7.57 7.40
C LEU A 20 -9.32 -7.68 8.89
N GLY A 21 -10.53 -8.10 9.19
CA GLY A 21 -10.95 -8.41 10.55
C GLY A 21 -11.75 -9.70 10.61
N GLY A 22 -11.09 -10.83 10.41
CA GLY A 22 -11.69 -12.13 10.67
C GLY A 22 -11.54 -12.49 12.15
N CYS A 23 -12.65 -12.53 12.91
CA CYS A 23 -12.76 -13.32 14.11
C CYS A 23 -14.07 -14.09 14.09
N SER A 24 -13.90 -15.39 14.23
CA SER A 24 -14.89 -16.43 14.41
C SER A 24 -15.95 -16.10 15.47
N ASN A 25 -17.24 -16.28 15.17
CA ASN A 25 -18.08 -17.22 15.91
C ASN A 25 -19.45 -17.46 15.25
N ALA A 26 -19.89 -18.66 15.44
CA ALA A 26 -20.95 -19.42 14.85
C ALA A 26 -22.36 -18.80 14.85
N GLN A 27 -23.12 -19.26 13.85
CA GLN A 27 -24.57 -19.39 13.80
C GLN A 27 -25.39 -18.13 13.50
N ASN A 28 -25.53 -17.87 12.19
CA ASN A 28 -26.84 -17.67 11.58
C ASN A 28 -26.72 -17.91 10.05
N LYS A 29 -27.17 -19.09 9.61
CA LYS A 29 -27.46 -19.34 8.20
C LYS A 29 -28.70 -18.54 7.86
N GLN A 30 -28.50 -17.36 7.27
CA GLN A 30 -29.53 -16.68 6.50
C GLN A 30 -29.15 -16.78 5.04
N GLU A 31 -29.97 -17.46 4.26
CA GLU A 31 -29.83 -17.65 2.82
C GLU A 31 -29.74 -16.27 2.13
N TYR A 32 -28.57 -15.98 1.59
CA TYR A 32 -28.37 -14.87 0.66
C TYR A 32 -28.80 -15.28 -0.77
N SER A 33 -30.11 -15.37 -0.97
CA SER A 33 -30.66 -15.47 -2.31
C SER A 33 -31.05 -14.07 -2.78
N ASN A 34 -30.22 -13.43 -3.58
CA ASN A 34 -30.46 -12.31 -4.50
C ASN A 34 -29.31 -11.32 -4.57
N VAL A 35 -28.05 -11.76 -4.50
CA VAL A 35 -26.97 -10.97 -5.08
C VAL A 35 -26.97 -11.29 -6.58
N LYS A 36 -27.43 -10.35 -7.41
CA LYS A 36 -27.13 -10.41 -8.84
C LYS A 36 -25.64 -10.56 -8.97
N GLU A 37 -25.19 -11.66 -9.55
CA GLU A 37 -23.80 -11.93 -9.87
C GLU A 37 -23.23 -10.69 -10.57
N ILE A 38 -22.37 -9.97 -9.89
CA ILE A 38 -21.42 -9.04 -10.52
C ILE A 38 -20.58 -9.95 -11.39
N GLY A 39 -20.74 -9.80 -12.71
CA GLY A 39 -20.30 -10.68 -13.78
C GLY A 39 -19.14 -11.57 -13.39
N ASN A 40 -19.21 -12.85 -13.74
CA ASN A 40 -18.27 -13.92 -13.46
C ASN A 40 -16.84 -13.40 -13.28
N VAL A 41 -16.47 -13.08 -12.06
CA VAL A 41 -15.06 -13.12 -11.68
C VAL A 41 -14.73 -14.61 -11.76
N PRO A 42 -13.84 -15.05 -12.65
CA PRO A 42 -13.43 -16.44 -12.70
C PRO A 42 -13.00 -16.78 -11.28
N LYS A 43 -13.66 -17.73 -10.63
CA LYS A 43 -13.13 -18.40 -9.45
C LYS A 43 -11.92 -19.18 -9.97
N GLU A 44 -10.80 -18.50 -10.14
CA GLU A 44 -9.53 -19.20 -10.26
C GLU A 44 -9.42 -20.05 -9.00
N ASN A 45 -9.34 -21.35 -9.22
CA ASN A 45 -9.22 -22.31 -8.17
C ASN A 45 -7.90 -22.02 -7.46
N VAL A 46 -7.96 -21.40 -6.28
CA VAL A 46 -6.76 -20.99 -5.52
C VAL A 46 -5.86 -22.21 -5.26
N ASP A 47 -6.45 -23.41 -5.25
CA ASP A 47 -5.75 -24.69 -5.08
C ASP A 47 -4.90 -25.09 -6.30
N SER A 48 -5.04 -24.40 -7.46
CA SER A 48 -4.29 -24.71 -8.68
C SER A 48 -3.21 -23.67 -9.04
N TYR A 49 -2.98 -22.68 -8.18
CA TYR A 49 -1.94 -21.69 -8.47
C TYR A 49 -0.55 -22.31 -8.45
N VAL A 50 0.10 -22.31 -9.62
CA VAL A 50 1.48 -22.80 -9.76
C VAL A 50 2.43 -21.62 -9.54
N TYR A 51 3.18 -21.67 -8.46
CA TYR A 51 4.21 -20.67 -8.19
C TYR A 51 5.32 -20.72 -9.24
N LYS A 52 5.78 -19.58 -9.71
CA LYS A 52 6.80 -19.46 -10.76
C LYS A 52 8.20 -19.85 -10.29
N ASN A 53 8.46 -19.77 -8.99
CA ASN A 53 9.71 -20.19 -8.36
C ASN A 53 9.44 -20.81 -6.99
N GLU A 54 10.45 -21.41 -6.38
CA GLU A 54 10.34 -22.08 -5.08
C GLU A 54 10.40 -21.11 -3.90
N GLY A 55 11.03 -19.94 -4.06
CA GLY A 55 11.16 -18.92 -3.02
C GLY A 55 9.82 -18.34 -2.60
N ARG A 56 9.73 -17.95 -1.35
CA ARG A 56 8.55 -17.31 -0.73
C ARG A 56 8.96 -16.03 -0.02
N PRO A 57 9.57 -15.07 -0.71
CA PRO A 57 10.04 -13.85 -0.10
C PRO A 57 8.87 -12.97 0.36
N VAL A 58 8.99 -12.46 1.57
CA VAL A 58 8.11 -11.43 2.10
C VAL A 58 8.92 -10.15 2.23
N TYR A 59 8.65 -9.19 1.36
CA TYR A 59 9.34 -7.91 1.31
C TYR A 59 8.79 -6.93 2.33
N TYR A 60 9.71 -6.17 2.92
CA TYR A 60 9.41 -5.15 3.92
C TYR A 60 10.14 -3.86 3.62
N ALA A 61 9.53 -2.76 4.03
CA ALA A 61 10.20 -1.49 4.24
C ALA A 61 10.49 -1.33 5.73
N LYS A 62 11.78 -1.26 6.09
CA LYS A 62 12.28 -0.94 7.41
C LYS A 62 12.67 0.53 7.42
N TYR A 63 11.98 1.34 8.22
CA TYR A 63 12.13 2.79 8.17
C TYR A 63 12.13 3.42 9.56
N GLY A 64 12.66 4.64 9.64
CA GLY A 64 12.60 5.48 10.81
C GLY A 64 12.66 6.96 10.44
N ASN A 65 12.02 7.83 11.24
CA ASN A 65 12.03 9.26 11.01
C ASN A 65 12.32 10.06 12.28
N ARG A 66 12.86 11.28 12.09
CA ARG A 66 13.11 12.25 13.14
C ARG A 66 12.88 13.67 12.67
N GLY A 67 11.92 14.37 13.27
CA GLY A 67 11.69 15.79 13.01
C GLY A 67 11.22 16.12 11.61
N CYS A 68 10.58 15.18 10.93
CA CYS A 68 9.92 15.40 9.65
C CYS A 68 8.62 14.58 9.57
N LEU A 69 7.72 15.02 8.69
CA LEU A 69 6.61 14.22 8.18
C LEU A 69 7.09 13.50 6.93
N PHE A 70 6.46 12.38 6.58
CA PHE A 70 6.85 11.65 5.39
C PHE A 70 5.69 10.92 4.73
N GLU A 71 5.84 10.65 3.43
CA GLU A 71 5.07 9.68 2.66
C GLU A 71 6.06 8.70 2.03
N LEU A 72 5.75 7.41 2.11
CA LEU A 72 6.49 6.33 1.45
C LEU A 72 5.59 5.62 0.45
N ARG A 73 6.02 5.56 -0.80
CA ARG A 73 5.33 4.87 -1.89
C ARG A 73 6.23 3.79 -2.49
N VAL A 74 5.59 2.70 -2.91
CA VAL A 74 6.22 1.66 -3.73
C VAL A 74 5.30 1.43 -4.92
N ASN A 75 5.85 1.50 -6.15
CA ASN A 75 5.10 1.41 -7.40
C ASN A 75 3.89 2.39 -7.43
N ASP A 76 4.13 3.65 -7.06
CA ASP A 76 3.13 4.72 -6.94
C ASP A 76 2.05 4.51 -5.86
N ILE A 77 2.06 3.38 -5.15
CA ILE A 77 1.09 3.06 -4.12
C ILE A 77 1.60 3.53 -2.76
N LEU A 78 0.78 4.31 -2.05
CA LEU A 78 1.09 4.76 -0.70
C LEU A 78 1.13 3.56 0.26
N ILE A 79 2.30 3.33 0.87
CA ILE A 79 2.52 2.27 1.83
C ILE A 79 2.23 2.77 3.24
N THR A 80 2.79 3.92 3.56
CA THR A 80 2.64 4.53 4.88
C THR A 80 2.95 6.02 4.80
N GLU A 81 2.37 6.77 5.71
CA GLU A 81 2.60 8.19 5.87
C GLU A 81 2.65 8.58 7.35
N MET A 82 3.36 9.66 7.63
CA MET A 82 3.39 10.31 8.92
C MET A 82 2.88 11.73 8.78
N THR A 83 1.67 11.99 9.29
CA THR A 83 1.01 13.30 9.24
C THR A 83 1.08 14.05 10.57
N LYS A 84 1.63 13.42 11.59
CA LYS A 84 1.80 14.00 12.94
C LYS A 84 3.26 14.04 13.32
N SER A 85 3.65 15.07 14.08
CA SER A 85 5.01 15.24 14.59
C SER A 85 5.35 14.19 15.65
N THR A 86 5.71 13.00 15.18
CA THR A 86 6.15 11.87 16.03
C THR A 86 7.43 11.30 15.46
N ASN A 87 8.40 11.01 16.32
CA ASN A 87 9.60 10.30 15.90
C ASN A 87 9.37 8.79 15.96
N ILE A 88 9.76 8.11 14.90
CA ILE A 88 9.78 6.64 14.84
C ILE A 88 11.24 6.20 14.87
N GLY A 89 11.62 5.45 15.90
CA GLY A 89 12.96 4.87 16.00
C GLY A 89 13.20 3.88 14.88
N GLU A 90 12.34 2.87 14.79
CA GLU A 90 12.32 1.90 13.71
C GLU A 90 10.92 1.29 13.59
N ALA A 91 10.48 1.09 12.36
CA ALA A 91 9.26 0.36 12.03
C ALA A 91 9.49 -0.53 10.82
N LEU A 92 8.73 -1.61 10.76
CA LEU A 92 8.75 -2.57 9.67
C LEU A 92 7.33 -2.70 9.12
N ILE A 93 7.18 -2.57 7.80
CA ILE A 93 5.88 -2.74 7.13
C ILE A 93 6.04 -3.61 5.88
N THR A 94 5.13 -4.56 5.68
CA THR A 94 5.15 -5.40 4.47
C THR A 94 4.76 -4.60 3.23
N ILE A 95 5.46 -4.83 2.11
CA ILE A 95 5.22 -4.19 0.83
C ILE A 95 4.82 -5.16 -0.28
N ASN A 96 4.69 -6.46 -0.02
CA ASN A 96 4.24 -7.45 -1.01
C ASN A 96 2.95 -7.07 -1.75
N PRO A 97 1.94 -6.45 -1.10
CA PRO A 97 0.71 -6.05 -1.79
C PRO A 97 0.92 -5.05 -2.93
N THR A 98 2.06 -4.38 -2.98
CA THR A 98 2.42 -3.42 -4.03
C THR A 98 3.39 -3.96 -5.07
N ILE A 99 3.89 -5.18 -4.88
CA ILE A 99 4.77 -5.89 -5.82
C ILE A 99 3.89 -6.83 -6.65
N PHE A 100 3.57 -6.45 -7.89
CA PHE A 100 2.64 -7.23 -8.72
C PHE A 100 3.32 -8.35 -9.51
N LYS A 101 4.62 -8.23 -9.75
CA LYS A 101 5.44 -9.21 -10.48
C LYS A 101 6.91 -9.04 -10.14
N SER A 102 7.70 -10.04 -10.43
CA SER A 102 9.16 -9.96 -10.35
C SER A 102 9.72 -8.91 -11.29
N GLY A 103 10.90 -8.40 -10.96
CA GLY A 103 11.63 -7.38 -11.70
C GLY A 103 11.74 -6.06 -10.94
N LYS A 104 11.97 -4.99 -11.67
CA LYS A 104 12.18 -3.65 -11.15
C LYS A 104 10.94 -3.09 -10.46
N GLN A 105 11.13 -2.59 -9.25
CA GLN A 105 10.15 -1.88 -8.44
C GLN A 105 10.66 -0.47 -8.15
N THR A 106 9.76 0.51 -8.03
CA THR A 106 10.10 1.91 -7.72
C THR A 106 9.79 2.25 -6.27
N ILE A 107 10.59 3.14 -5.70
CA ILE A 107 10.40 3.71 -4.38
C ILE A 107 10.35 5.22 -4.51
N GLU A 108 9.41 5.86 -3.81
CA GLU A 108 9.35 7.30 -3.65
C GLU A 108 9.17 7.63 -2.17
N VAL A 109 9.96 8.59 -1.71
CA VAL A 109 9.88 9.15 -0.36
C VAL A 109 9.75 10.66 -0.48
N HIS A 110 8.67 11.19 0.06
CA HIS A 110 8.46 12.63 0.22
C HIS A 110 8.59 12.99 1.69
N LEU A 111 9.46 13.93 2.03
CA LEU A 111 9.61 14.46 3.38
C LEU A 111 9.17 15.92 3.41
N SER A 112 8.47 16.30 4.48
CA SER A 112 8.04 17.67 4.75
C SER A 112 8.32 18.06 6.20
N PRO A 113 8.43 19.37 6.51
CA PRO A 113 8.62 19.82 7.87
C PRO A 113 7.46 19.43 8.79
N ILE A 114 7.72 19.28 10.07
CA ILE A 114 6.68 19.10 11.07
C ILE A 114 5.84 20.38 11.20
N LYS A 115 4.64 20.26 11.72
CA LYS A 115 3.72 21.40 11.86
C LYS A 115 4.35 22.51 12.70
N GLY A 116 4.45 23.70 12.14
CA GLY A 116 5.02 24.88 12.78
C GLY A 116 6.45 25.18 12.37
N GLU A 117 7.10 24.27 11.65
CA GLU A 117 8.43 24.48 11.08
C GLU A 117 8.32 24.79 9.57
N GLU A 118 9.21 25.61 9.04
CA GLU A 118 9.26 25.94 7.62
C GLU A 118 10.24 25.04 6.84
N VAL A 119 11.17 24.40 7.57
CA VAL A 119 12.23 23.58 6.98
C VAL A 119 12.51 22.33 7.80
N ILE A 120 13.00 21.29 7.15
CA ILE A 120 13.60 20.13 7.75
C ILE A 120 15.04 20.49 8.11
N SER A 121 15.39 20.47 9.40
CA SER A 121 16.70 20.84 9.90
C SER A 121 17.49 19.69 10.53
N ASN A 122 16.85 18.53 10.75
CA ASN A 122 17.54 17.39 11.35
C ASN A 122 18.50 16.75 10.35
N ALA A 123 19.75 16.54 10.76
CA ALA A 123 20.79 15.98 9.90
C ALA A 123 20.50 14.56 9.37
N LYS A 124 19.64 13.80 10.06
CA LYS A 124 19.20 12.47 9.66
C LYS A 124 17.68 12.34 9.81
N PRO A 125 16.92 13.01 8.94
CA PRO A 125 15.47 13.12 9.10
C PRO A 125 14.74 11.80 8.83
N PHE A 126 15.29 10.98 7.94
CA PHE A 126 14.66 9.73 7.51
C PHE A 126 15.70 8.68 7.14
N ARG A 127 15.36 7.44 7.36
CA ARG A 127 16.11 6.28 6.89
C ARG A 127 15.15 5.23 6.35
N LEU A 128 15.58 4.51 5.34
CA LEU A 128 14.80 3.45 4.71
C LEU A 128 15.72 2.35 4.21
N GLU A 129 15.35 1.12 4.49
CA GLU A 129 15.93 -0.09 3.94
C GLU A 129 14.81 -0.97 3.43
N ILE A 130 14.92 -1.47 2.20
CA ILE A 130 14.03 -2.50 1.68
C ILE A 130 14.78 -3.82 1.72
N GLY A 131 14.13 -4.82 2.23
CA GLY A 131 14.65 -6.17 2.27
C GLY A 131 13.53 -7.20 2.40
N TYR A 132 13.91 -8.46 2.49
CA TYR A 132 12.95 -9.55 2.62
C TYR A 132 13.46 -10.65 3.54
N TYR A 133 12.53 -11.42 4.05
CA TYR A 133 12.74 -12.76 4.59
C TYR A 133 12.13 -13.76 3.62
N ASP A 134 12.83 -14.86 3.34
CA ASP A 134 12.28 -15.97 2.56
C ASP A 134 11.85 -17.10 3.50
N SER A 135 10.55 -17.40 3.51
CA SER A 135 9.98 -18.43 4.40
C SER A 135 10.41 -19.87 4.03
N THR A 136 11.11 -20.05 2.92
CA THR A 136 11.67 -21.34 2.52
C THR A 136 13.12 -21.54 3.00
N GLU A 137 13.75 -20.47 3.51
CA GLU A 137 15.09 -20.56 4.10
C GLU A 137 15.03 -21.08 5.54
N GLU A 138 16.07 -21.83 5.90
CA GLU A 138 16.24 -22.26 7.29
C GLU A 138 16.58 -21.05 8.17
N VAL A 139 16.05 -21.06 9.38
CA VAL A 139 16.43 -20.07 10.40
C VAL A 139 17.85 -20.40 10.91
N ASP A 140 18.53 -19.38 11.40
CA ASP A 140 19.87 -19.56 11.97
C ASP A 140 19.83 -20.32 13.33
N GLU A 141 21.00 -20.49 13.94
CA GLU A 141 21.13 -21.20 15.23
C GLU A 141 20.40 -20.49 16.38
N SER A 142 20.10 -19.19 16.26
CA SER A 142 19.30 -18.41 17.21
C SER A 142 17.79 -18.52 16.98
N GLY A 143 17.38 -19.14 15.87
CA GLY A 143 15.99 -19.23 15.43
C GLY A 143 15.51 -17.99 14.67
N GLU A 144 16.44 -17.13 14.23
CA GLU A 144 16.12 -15.93 13.46
C GLU A 144 16.19 -16.19 11.96
N ALA A 145 15.23 -15.61 11.21
CA ALA A 145 15.24 -15.66 9.76
C ALA A 145 16.29 -14.70 9.18
N THR A 146 16.90 -15.08 8.07
CA THR A 146 17.91 -14.24 7.41
C THR A 146 17.27 -13.05 6.72
N TRP A 147 17.75 -11.84 7.05
CA TRP A 147 17.35 -10.61 6.38
C TRP A 147 18.20 -10.36 5.13
N HIS A 148 17.55 -10.18 3.98
CA HIS A 148 18.19 -9.88 2.72
C HIS A 148 17.90 -8.45 2.29
N THR A 149 18.88 -7.56 2.42
CA THR A 149 18.74 -6.16 1.98
C THR A 149 18.85 -6.08 0.46
N VAL A 150 17.89 -5.41 -0.19
CA VAL A 150 17.88 -5.17 -1.65
C VAL A 150 18.00 -3.69 -2.01
N PHE A 151 17.73 -2.79 -1.06
CA PHE A 151 17.89 -1.35 -1.25
C PHE A 151 18.11 -0.66 0.10
N THR A 152 18.98 0.34 0.09
CA THR A 152 19.17 1.26 1.22
C THR A 152 19.13 2.69 0.68
N LEU A 153 18.29 3.51 1.29
CA LEU A 153 18.20 4.93 0.95
C LEU A 153 19.52 5.62 1.28
N PRO A 154 20.12 6.38 0.35
CA PRO A 154 21.32 7.16 0.62
C PRO A 154 21.11 8.17 1.76
N ASP A 155 22.18 8.47 2.48
CA ASP A 155 22.16 9.54 3.49
C ASP A 155 21.75 10.87 2.86
N ILE A 156 20.90 11.61 3.58
CA ILE A 156 20.36 12.89 3.13
C ILE A 156 21.23 14.00 3.72
N GLU A 157 21.85 14.79 2.86
CA GLU A 157 22.61 15.97 3.30
C GLU A 157 21.65 17.16 3.51
N ILE A 158 21.52 17.60 4.76
CA ILE A 158 20.72 18.77 5.13
C ILE A 158 21.66 19.96 5.35
N PRO A 159 21.54 21.03 4.56
CA PRO A 159 22.32 22.26 4.77
C PRO A 159 21.89 22.96 6.07
N GLU A 160 22.75 23.82 6.62
CA GLU A 160 22.47 24.58 7.85
C GLU A 160 21.15 25.36 7.82
N LYS A 161 20.77 25.87 6.65
CA LYS A 161 19.49 26.59 6.46
C LYS A 161 18.26 25.69 6.42
N GLY A 162 18.44 24.36 6.45
CA GLY A 162 17.38 23.39 6.27
C GLY A 162 16.87 23.27 4.83
N LEU A 163 15.90 22.38 4.62
CA LEU A 163 15.22 22.17 3.34
C LEU A 163 13.69 22.24 3.52
N PRO A 164 12.95 22.92 2.62
CA PRO A 164 11.50 23.07 2.72
C PRO A 164 10.75 21.73 2.47
N TYR A 165 11.33 20.85 1.69
CA TYR A 165 10.89 19.47 1.45
C TYR A 165 12.05 18.67 0.83
N ILE A 166 11.89 17.36 0.78
CA ILE A 166 12.86 16.45 0.16
C ILE A 166 12.08 15.37 -0.59
N ASP A 167 12.33 15.24 -1.88
CA ASP A 167 11.83 14.17 -2.72
C ASP A 167 12.98 13.24 -3.10
N MET A 168 12.79 11.95 -2.85
CA MET A 168 13.76 10.92 -3.19
C MET A 168 13.09 9.81 -3.97
N ARG A 169 13.83 9.25 -4.92
CA ARG A 169 13.41 8.11 -5.72
C ARG A 169 14.50 7.05 -5.72
N GLY A 170 14.07 5.82 -5.73
CA GLY A 170 14.95 4.66 -5.81
C GLY A 170 14.29 3.51 -6.57
N GLU A 171 15.07 2.49 -6.84
CA GLU A 171 14.62 1.28 -7.52
C GLU A 171 15.25 0.06 -6.84
N PHE A 172 14.53 -1.04 -6.82
CA PHE A 172 15.05 -2.34 -6.39
C PHE A 172 14.51 -3.46 -7.26
N GLU A 173 15.21 -4.57 -7.29
CA GLU A 173 14.74 -5.79 -7.95
C GLU A 173 14.00 -6.67 -6.93
N ALA A 174 12.78 -7.08 -7.28
CA ALA A 174 12.03 -8.06 -6.52
C ALA A 174 11.90 -9.36 -7.29
N ASN A 175 11.99 -10.49 -6.58
CA ASN A 175 11.72 -11.81 -7.12
C ASN A 175 10.60 -12.44 -6.33
N VAL A 176 9.39 -12.47 -6.90
CA VAL A 176 8.19 -13.00 -6.25
C VAL A 176 7.64 -14.20 -7.02
N PRO A 177 7.03 -15.20 -6.33
CA PRO A 177 6.55 -16.42 -6.99
C PRO A 177 5.22 -16.22 -7.72
N TYR A 178 4.72 -15.00 -7.83
CA TYR A 178 3.43 -14.67 -8.43
C TYR A 178 3.56 -13.58 -9.49
N GLN A 179 2.51 -13.42 -10.28
CA GLN A 179 2.32 -12.30 -11.20
C GLN A 179 0.84 -11.93 -11.22
N TYR A 180 0.55 -10.70 -10.87
CA TYR A 180 -0.79 -10.14 -10.99
C TYR A 180 -0.89 -9.34 -12.28
N THR A 181 -1.87 -9.67 -13.11
CA THR A 181 -2.04 -9.08 -14.46
C THR A 181 -3.23 -8.13 -14.55
N TYR A 182 -4.04 -8.01 -13.51
CA TYR A 182 -5.26 -7.20 -13.58
C TYR A 182 -5.02 -5.70 -13.80
N TRP A 183 -3.80 -5.21 -13.56
CA TRP A 183 -3.44 -3.84 -13.90
C TRP A 183 -3.08 -3.68 -15.39
N ASP A 184 -2.57 -4.74 -16.01
CA ASP A 184 -2.21 -4.73 -17.44
C ASP A 184 -3.47 -4.66 -18.32
N ASP A 185 -4.60 -5.20 -17.82
CA ASP A 185 -5.91 -5.22 -18.51
C ASP A 185 -6.85 -4.07 -18.09
N CYS A 186 -6.37 -3.14 -17.25
CA CYS A 186 -7.17 -2.02 -16.81
C CYS A 186 -7.52 -1.07 -17.95
N VAL A 187 -8.79 -0.70 -18.04
CA VAL A 187 -9.26 0.29 -18.99
C VAL A 187 -8.87 1.69 -18.51
N ASP A 188 -8.26 2.48 -19.37
CA ASP A 188 -8.04 3.90 -19.10
C ASP A 188 -9.39 4.61 -18.96
N LEU A 189 -9.74 5.00 -17.74
CA LEU A 189 -11.02 5.64 -17.44
C LEU A 189 -11.28 6.89 -18.26
N ARG A 190 -10.22 7.57 -18.74
CA ARG A 190 -10.34 8.75 -19.63
C ARG A 190 -10.94 8.40 -20.98
N THR A 191 -10.90 7.13 -21.38
CA THR A 191 -11.44 6.65 -22.65
C THR A 191 -12.91 6.23 -22.57
N ILE A 192 -13.48 6.17 -21.36
CA ILE A 192 -14.85 5.74 -21.15
C ILE A 192 -15.80 6.93 -21.29
N PRO A 193 -16.74 6.94 -22.24
CA PRO A 193 -17.74 7.99 -22.36
C PRO A 193 -18.57 8.11 -21.07
N ASP A 194 -18.82 9.34 -20.62
CA ASP A 194 -19.66 9.66 -19.46
C ASP A 194 -19.21 9.01 -18.15
N ILE A 195 -17.89 8.79 -17.98
CA ILE A 195 -17.32 8.11 -16.81
C ILE A 195 -17.70 8.81 -15.51
N GLU A 196 -17.71 10.14 -15.48
CA GLU A 196 -18.09 10.91 -14.27
C GLU A 196 -19.54 10.61 -13.84
N GLN A 197 -20.46 10.56 -14.81
CA GLN A 197 -21.87 10.26 -14.54
C GLN A 197 -22.06 8.82 -14.05
N LYS A 198 -21.31 7.87 -14.63
CA LYS A 198 -21.32 6.48 -14.21
C LYS A 198 -20.80 6.33 -12.78
N ILE A 199 -19.70 6.99 -12.46
CA ILE A 199 -19.11 7.00 -11.10
C ILE A 199 -20.10 7.60 -10.11
N VAL A 200 -20.68 8.77 -10.39
CA VAL A 200 -21.67 9.42 -9.50
C VAL A 200 -22.85 8.50 -9.25
N LYS A 201 -23.36 7.82 -10.28
CA LYS A 201 -24.49 6.88 -10.14
C LYS A 201 -24.16 5.72 -9.20
N GLU A 202 -22.95 5.14 -9.31
CA GLU A 202 -22.52 4.06 -8.43
C GLU A 202 -22.37 4.55 -6.97
N TYR A 203 -21.80 5.73 -6.76
CA TYR A 203 -21.72 6.33 -5.42
C TYR A 203 -23.10 6.61 -4.82
N GLU A 204 -24.05 7.10 -5.62
CA GLU A 204 -25.43 7.30 -5.16
C GLU A 204 -26.10 5.97 -4.80
N TYR A 205 -25.84 4.93 -5.55
CA TYR A 205 -26.31 3.59 -5.25
C TYR A 205 -25.77 3.08 -3.90
N VAL A 206 -24.45 3.13 -3.70
CA VAL A 206 -23.82 2.76 -2.42
C VAL A 206 -24.36 3.58 -1.26
N ARG A 207 -24.51 4.90 -1.45
CA ARG A 207 -25.11 5.79 -0.44
C ARG A 207 -26.53 5.37 -0.04
N LYS A 208 -27.35 4.97 -1.01
CA LYS A 208 -28.71 4.47 -0.75
C LYS A 208 -28.69 3.17 0.05
N LEU A 209 -27.81 2.23 -0.30
CA LEU A 209 -27.65 0.97 0.46
C LEU A 209 -27.30 1.24 1.93
N ILE A 210 -26.33 2.11 2.18
CA ILE A 210 -25.90 2.50 3.52
C ILE A 210 -27.06 3.15 4.28
N ALA A 211 -27.78 4.11 3.65
CA ALA A 211 -28.89 4.80 4.28
C ALA A 211 -30.08 3.87 4.63
N GLN A 212 -30.29 2.84 3.84
CA GLN A 212 -31.31 1.82 4.07
C GLN A 212 -30.86 0.74 5.06
N LYS A 213 -29.63 0.81 5.58
CA LYS A 213 -29.00 -0.25 6.41
C LYS A 213 -28.99 -1.62 5.72
N ASN A 214 -29.03 -1.62 4.40
CA ASN A 214 -29.04 -2.82 3.56
C ASN A 214 -27.58 -3.15 3.18
N LEU A 215 -26.75 -3.46 4.20
CA LEU A 215 -25.35 -3.81 4.08
C LEU A 215 -25.14 -5.34 4.11
N ALA A 216 -26.12 -6.09 3.63
CA ALA A 216 -26.04 -7.52 3.52
C ALA A 216 -25.43 -7.97 2.20
#